data_d0cbca84aa8647b2e9c94f98ab4a22eb
#
_entry.id   d0cbca84aa8647b2e9c94f98ab4a22eb
#
_cell.length_a   1.000
_cell.length_b   1.000
_cell.length_c   1.000
_cell.angle_alpha   90.00
_cell.angle_beta   90.00
_cell.angle_gamma   90.00
#
_symmetry.space_group_name_H-M   'P 1'
#
loop_
_entity.id
_entity.type
_entity.pdbx_description
1 polymer ?
#
loop_
_entity_poly.entity_id
_entity_poly.type
_entity_poly.pdbx_seq_one_letter_code
_entity_poly.pdbx_strand_id
1 'polypeptide(L)'
;MELEKFDPVCAAVLKKTEIEKPAYPVIDFHMHMGKMLLGESKEYVRELQDAGVVCAVNMDGYFGKDLEKMQKKQEGFEEMFFNFMQLDFSAYDDPDFCDKTKKVIEDSCMRG
;
A
#
# COMPACT_ATOMS: atom_id res chain seq x y z
N MET A 1 -34.53 7.67 15.28
CA MET A 1 -33.33 8.52 15.48
C MET A 1 -32.86 8.92 14.10
N GLU A 2 -32.77 10.21 13.84
CA GLU A 2 -32.29 10.72 12.54
C GLU A 2 -30.76 10.53 12.48
N LEU A 3 -30.25 9.99 11.39
CA LEU A 3 -28.82 9.72 11.20
C LEU A 3 -27.95 10.98 11.40
N GLU A 4 -28.48 12.13 11.04
CA GLU A 4 -27.82 13.45 11.21
C GLU A 4 -27.61 13.83 12.69
N LYS A 5 -28.33 13.23 13.60
CA LYS A 5 -28.25 13.46 15.05
C LYS A 5 -27.55 12.32 15.80
N PHE A 6 -27.03 11.34 15.04
CA PHE A 6 -26.31 10.21 15.61
C PHE A 6 -24.87 10.63 15.92
N ASP A 7 -24.62 11.02 17.16
CA ASP A 7 -23.28 11.35 17.70
C ASP A 7 -22.96 10.36 18.83
N PRO A 8 -22.42 9.18 18.48
CA PRO A 8 -22.11 8.16 19.46
C PRO A 8 -20.91 8.56 20.31
N VAL A 9 -21.13 8.70 21.60
CA VAL A 9 -20.05 8.86 22.57
C VAL A 9 -19.46 7.49 22.88
N CYS A 10 -18.16 7.32 22.67
CA CYS A 10 -17.45 6.11 23.03
C CYS A 10 -17.51 5.92 24.57
N ALA A 11 -18.23 4.91 25.01
CA ALA A 11 -18.34 4.56 26.43
C ALA A 11 -17.14 3.75 26.96
N ALA A 12 -16.23 3.32 26.09
CA ALA A 12 -15.03 2.60 26.50
C ALA A 12 -14.04 3.53 27.19
N VAL A 13 -13.75 3.26 28.45
CA VAL A 13 -12.67 3.95 29.18
C VAL A 13 -11.38 3.20 28.96
N LEU A 14 -10.63 3.61 27.94
CA LEU A 14 -9.31 3.06 27.63
C LEU A 14 -8.21 3.95 28.23
N LYS A 15 -7.17 3.31 28.75
CA LYS A 15 -5.96 4.02 29.13
C LYS A 15 -5.37 4.65 27.86
N LYS A 16 -5.36 5.98 27.80
CA LYS A 16 -4.67 6.68 26.71
C LYS A 16 -3.18 6.64 26.99
N THR A 17 -2.44 6.09 26.06
CA THR A 17 -0.98 6.19 26.04
C THR A 17 -0.63 7.04 24.84
N GLU A 18 -0.03 8.18 25.07
CA GLU A 18 0.47 9.03 24.00
C GLU A 18 1.87 8.53 23.65
N ILE A 19 2.00 7.99 22.45
CA ILE A 19 3.27 7.50 21.90
C ILE A 19 3.61 8.43 20.74
N GLU A 20 4.61 9.26 20.91
CA GLU A 20 5.06 10.18 19.87
C GLU A 20 5.83 9.47 18.76
N LYS A 21 6.66 8.47 19.15
CA LYS A 21 7.43 7.66 18.20
C LYS A 21 7.53 6.22 18.68
N PRO A 22 7.58 5.26 17.76
CA PRO A 22 7.84 3.87 18.11
C PRO A 22 9.25 3.72 18.69
N ALA A 23 9.43 2.78 19.65
CA ALA A 23 10.73 2.50 20.27
C ALA A 23 11.69 1.78 19.31
N TYR A 24 11.17 1.15 18.26
CA TYR A 24 11.94 0.38 17.28
C TYR A 24 11.51 0.78 15.87
N PRO A 25 12.37 0.55 14.85
CA PRO A 25 11.99 0.70 13.45
C PRO A 25 10.72 -0.10 13.13
N VAL A 26 9.81 0.50 12.38
CA VAL A 26 8.52 -0.09 12.04
C VAL A 26 8.54 -0.59 10.60
N ILE A 27 8.02 -1.80 10.39
CA ILE A 27 7.63 -2.29 9.07
C ILE A 27 6.11 -2.18 8.99
N ASP A 28 5.61 -1.34 8.08
CA ASP A 28 4.18 -1.31 7.78
C ASP A 28 3.89 -2.40 6.74
N PHE A 29 3.30 -3.49 7.21
CA PHE A 29 3.06 -4.67 6.39
C PHE A 29 1.77 -4.59 5.55
N HIS A 30 0.97 -3.56 5.70
CA HIS A 30 -0.27 -3.41 4.94
C HIS A 30 -0.62 -1.93 4.77
N MET A 31 -0.13 -1.33 3.71
CA MET A 31 -0.50 0.03 3.40
C MET A 31 -0.93 0.19 1.93
N HIS A 32 -1.62 1.29 1.66
CA HIS A 32 -2.06 1.67 0.33
C HIS A 32 -1.35 2.96 -0.09
N MET A 33 -0.63 2.91 -1.21
CA MET A 33 0.26 3.98 -1.65
C MET A 33 -0.34 4.88 -2.75
N GLY A 34 -1.65 4.82 -2.97
CA GLY A 34 -2.33 5.68 -3.95
C GLY A 34 -2.02 7.17 -3.78
N LYS A 35 -1.83 7.63 -2.53
CA LYS A 35 -1.42 9.01 -2.22
C LYS A 35 -0.04 9.35 -2.81
N MET A 36 0.89 8.40 -2.84
CA MET A 36 2.22 8.58 -3.45
C MET A 36 2.14 8.82 -4.95
N LEU A 37 1.19 8.17 -5.64
CA LEU A 37 0.96 8.40 -7.08
C LEU A 37 0.49 9.82 -7.39
N LEU A 38 -0.24 10.46 -6.47
CA LEU A 38 -0.85 11.76 -6.64
C LEU A 38 0.06 12.93 -6.19
N GLY A 39 1.04 12.64 -5.31
CA GLY A 39 1.87 13.66 -4.66
C GLY A 39 3.36 13.54 -5.01
N GLU A 40 4.16 14.27 -4.23
CA GLU A 40 5.61 14.23 -4.29
C GLU A 40 6.17 13.05 -3.48
N SER A 41 6.90 12.16 -4.14
CA SER A 41 7.43 10.93 -3.50
C SER A 41 8.31 11.23 -2.29
N LYS A 42 9.15 12.25 -2.38
CA LYS A 42 10.06 12.63 -1.27
C LYS A 42 9.33 13.08 -0.03
N GLU A 43 8.23 13.80 -0.19
CA GLU A 43 7.40 14.26 0.93
C GLU A 43 6.72 13.06 1.60
N TYR A 44 6.15 12.17 0.79
CA TYR A 44 5.52 10.94 1.28
C TYR A 44 6.50 10.05 2.05
N VAL A 45 7.71 9.83 1.50
CA VAL A 45 8.77 9.06 2.16
C VAL A 45 9.19 9.70 3.48
N ARG A 46 9.32 11.03 3.51
CA ARG A 46 9.66 11.75 4.73
C ARG A 46 8.60 11.59 5.82
N GLU A 47 7.32 11.67 5.47
CA GLU A 47 6.22 11.41 6.42
C GLU A 47 6.32 10.01 7.06
N LEU A 48 6.62 8.98 6.24
CA LEU A 48 6.80 7.62 6.74
C LEU A 48 8.02 7.50 7.67
N GLN A 49 9.15 8.09 7.27
CA GLN A 49 10.37 8.07 8.07
C GLN A 49 10.22 8.83 9.39
N ASP A 50 9.53 9.96 9.39
CA ASP A 50 9.22 10.73 10.59
C ASP A 50 8.32 9.95 11.55
N ALA A 51 7.44 9.08 11.02
CA ALA A 51 6.65 8.12 11.80
C ALA A 51 7.46 6.89 12.26
N GLY A 52 8.72 6.75 11.86
CA GLY A 52 9.59 5.62 12.22
C GLY A 52 9.43 4.40 11.30
N VAL A 53 8.74 4.52 10.16
CA VAL A 53 8.59 3.45 9.18
C VAL A 53 9.86 3.36 8.35
N VAL A 54 10.48 2.19 8.35
CA VAL A 54 11.70 1.90 7.56
C VAL A 54 11.42 1.02 6.35
N CYS A 55 10.29 0.32 6.35
CA CYS A 55 9.87 -0.52 5.25
C CYS A 55 8.35 -0.55 5.18
N ALA A 56 7.80 -0.56 3.98
CA ALA A 56 6.37 -0.54 3.74
C ALA A 56 5.98 -1.53 2.63
N VAL A 57 4.94 -2.31 2.89
CA VAL A 57 4.37 -3.27 1.94
C VAL A 57 3.13 -2.66 1.32
N ASN A 58 3.21 -2.37 0.02
CA ASN A 58 2.09 -1.85 -0.75
C ASN A 58 1.13 -2.97 -1.14
N MET A 59 -0.11 -2.86 -0.69
CA MET A 59 -1.18 -3.83 -0.95
C MET A 59 -2.18 -3.35 -2.02
N ASP A 60 -1.86 -2.30 -2.78
CA ASP A 60 -2.73 -1.80 -3.85
C ASP A 60 -2.89 -2.77 -5.03
N GLY A 61 -1.98 -3.73 -5.15
CA GLY A 61 -2.11 -4.80 -6.13
C GLY A 61 -1.81 -4.38 -7.56
N TYR A 62 -0.83 -3.51 -7.76
CA TYR A 62 -0.45 -3.04 -9.09
C TYR A 62 0.25 -4.13 -9.91
N PHE A 63 0.02 -4.11 -11.22
CA PHE A 63 0.71 -4.93 -12.22
C PHE A 63 0.84 -4.18 -13.54
N GLY A 64 1.68 -4.66 -14.46
CA GLY A 64 1.90 -4.04 -15.76
C GLY A 64 2.28 -2.57 -15.66
N LYS A 65 1.60 -1.70 -16.43
CA LYS A 65 1.88 -0.26 -16.49
C LYS A 65 1.65 0.49 -15.19
N ASP A 66 0.74 0.01 -14.34
CA ASP A 66 0.47 0.68 -13.06
C ASP A 66 1.55 0.33 -12.03
N LEU A 67 2.11 -0.89 -12.09
CA LEU A 67 3.32 -1.24 -11.35
C LEU A 67 4.51 -0.37 -11.79
N GLU A 68 4.73 -0.20 -13.10
CA GLU A 68 5.79 0.68 -13.63
C GLU A 68 5.66 2.12 -13.12
N LYS A 69 4.45 2.66 -13.09
CA LYS A 69 4.20 4.01 -12.54
C LYS A 69 4.54 4.09 -11.06
N MET A 70 4.17 3.06 -10.28
CA MET A 70 4.47 3.01 -8.86
C MET A 70 5.98 2.90 -8.64
N GLN A 71 6.66 2.00 -9.33
CA GLN A 71 8.12 1.84 -9.25
C GLN A 71 8.85 3.13 -9.60
N LYS A 72 8.40 3.84 -10.63
CA LYS A 72 8.95 5.15 -10.98
C LYS A 72 8.79 6.20 -9.87
N LYS A 73 7.68 6.14 -9.13
CA LYS A 73 7.47 7.00 -7.95
C LYS A 73 8.34 6.60 -6.76
N GLN A 74 8.73 5.34 -6.69
CA GLN A 74 9.62 4.79 -5.66
C GLN A 74 11.11 4.91 -6.01
N GLU A 75 11.44 5.44 -7.19
CA GLU A 75 12.83 5.61 -7.66
C GLU A 75 13.68 6.39 -6.67
N GLY A 76 14.80 5.78 -6.24
CA GLY A 76 15.68 6.29 -5.19
C GLY A 76 15.28 5.91 -3.75
N PHE A 77 14.21 5.13 -3.60
CA PHE A 77 13.70 4.62 -2.32
C PHE A 77 13.30 3.15 -2.40
N GLU A 78 13.82 2.42 -3.37
CA GLU A 78 13.41 1.06 -3.73
C GLU A 78 13.50 0.10 -2.55
N GLU A 79 14.54 0.24 -1.72
CA GLU A 79 14.73 -0.61 -0.54
C GLU A 79 13.67 -0.43 0.56
N MET A 80 12.92 0.67 0.49
CA MET A 80 11.88 0.97 1.47
C MET A 80 10.54 0.31 1.12
N PHE A 81 10.32 -0.08 -0.15
CA PHE A 81 9.01 -0.49 -0.61
C PHE A 81 9.00 -1.89 -1.20
N PHE A 82 8.02 -2.69 -0.78
CA PHE A 82 7.65 -3.94 -1.43
C PHE A 82 6.26 -3.79 -2.05
N ASN A 83 6.11 -4.14 -3.32
CA ASN A 83 4.83 -4.07 -4.01
C ASN A 83 4.25 -5.48 -4.16
N PHE A 84 3.07 -5.71 -3.59
CA PHE A 84 2.31 -6.91 -3.84
C PHE A 84 1.42 -6.71 -5.05
N MET A 85 1.41 -7.69 -5.95
CA MET A 85 0.50 -7.69 -7.07
C MET A 85 -0.84 -8.33 -6.70
N GLN A 86 -1.89 -7.91 -7.38
CA GLN A 86 -3.20 -8.55 -7.34
C GLN A 86 -3.48 -9.21 -8.69
N LEU A 87 -4.18 -10.34 -8.68
CA LEU A 87 -4.62 -10.97 -9.91
C LEU A 87 -5.92 -10.32 -10.39
N ASP A 88 -5.99 -10.07 -11.70
CA ASP A 88 -7.22 -9.60 -12.33
C ASP A 88 -8.12 -10.79 -12.70
N PHE A 89 -9.21 -10.95 -11.97
CA PHE A 89 -10.19 -12.01 -12.21
C PHE A 89 -11.34 -11.58 -13.12
N SER A 90 -11.31 -10.39 -13.71
CA SER A 90 -12.39 -9.89 -14.55
C SER A 90 -12.70 -10.76 -15.77
N ALA A 91 -11.71 -11.53 -16.22
CA ALA A 91 -11.80 -12.43 -17.37
C ALA A 91 -11.62 -13.90 -16.98
N TYR A 92 -12.01 -14.31 -15.79
CA TYR A 92 -11.76 -15.69 -15.29
C TYR A 92 -12.43 -16.79 -16.13
N ASP A 93 -13.49 -16.48 -16.86
CA ASP A 93 -14.19 -17.38 -17.80
C ASP A 93 -13.52 -17.47 -19.17
N ASP A 94 -12.50 -16.64 -19.47
CA ASP A 94 -11.76 -16.68 -20.72
C ASP A 94 -10.94 -17.99 -20.78
N PRO A 95 -11.03 -18.78 -21.86
CA PRO A 95 -10.25 -20.00 -22.04
C PRO A 95 -8.73 -19.80 -21.87
N ASP A 96 -8.23 -18.60 -22.19
CA ASP A 96 -6.82 -18.24 -22.08
C ASP A 96 -6.46 -17.59 -20.73
N PHE A 97 -7.39 -17.50 -19.78
CA PHE A 97 -7.19 -16.80 -18.49
C PHE A 97 -5.93 -17.27 -17.76
N CYS A 98 -5.76 -18.59 -17.63
CA CYS A 98 -4.61 -19.14 -16.89
C CYS A 98 -3.27 -18.76 -17.56
N ASP A 99 -3.19 -18.83 -18.89
CA ASP A 99 -1.95 -18.50 -19.61
C ASP A 99 -1.65 -17.00 -19.57
N LYS A 100 -2.67 -16.16 -19.69
CA LYS A 100 -2.56 -14.70 -19.55
C LYS A 100 -2.10 -14.32 -18.14
N THR A 101 -2.74 -14.88 -17.13
CA THR A 101 -2.42 -14.62 -15.71
C THR A 101 -1.00 -15.05 -15.37
N LYS A 102 -0.57 -16.23 -15.83
CA LYS A 102 0.80 -16.70 -15.66
C LYS A 102 1.83 -15.72 -16.22
N LYS A 103 1.60 -15.20 -17.43
CA LYS A 103 2.49 -14.20 -18.05
C LYS A 103 2.55 -12.91 -17.22
N VAL A 104 1.42 -12.45 -16.69
CA VAL A 104 1.37 -11.25 -15.84
C VAL A 104 2.17 -11.46 -14.55
N ILE A 105 2.07 -12.64 -13.94
CA ILE A 105 2.86 -13.00 -12.74
C ILE A 105 4.36 -13.01 -13.08
N GLU A 106 4.75 -13.72 -14.14
CA GLU A 106 6.14 -13.82 -14.58
C GLU A 106 6.73 -12.43 -14.89
N ASP A 107 5.99 -11.59 -15.63
CA ASP A 107 6.40 -10.21 -15.97
C ASP A 107 6.55 -9.34 -14.72
N SER A 108 5.63 -9.45 -13.77
CA SER A 108 5.68 -8.69 -12.52
C SER A 108 6.87 -9.12 -11.64
N CYS A 109 7.12 -10.42 -11.51
CA CYS A 109 8.28 -10.95 -10.78
C CYS A 109 9.63 -10.55 -11.39
N MET A 110 9.69 -10.43 -12.72
CA MET A 110 10.93 -10.01 -13.41
C MET A 110 11.22 -8.51 -13.25
N ARG A 111 10.24 -7.73 -12.87
CA ARG A 111 10.38 -6.28 -12.62
C ARG A 111 10.77 -5.93 -11.19
N GLY A 112 10.66 -6.86 -10.24
CA GLY A 112 11.00 -6.72 -8.83
C GLY A 112 9.80 -6.48 -7.94
#